data_9826a1dff7c15e8ca8691c8bed4e1efa
#
_entry.id   9826a1dff7c15e8ca8691c8bed4e1efa
#
_cell.length_a   1.000
_cell.length_b   1.000
_cell.length_c   1.000
_cell.angle_alpha   90.00
_cell.angle_beta   90.00
_cell.angle_gamma   90.00
#
_symmetry.space_group_name_H-M   'P 1'
#
loop_
_entity.id
_entity.type
_entity.pdbx_description
1 polymer ?
#
loop_
_entity_poly.entity_id
_entity_poly.type
_entity_poly.pdbx_seq_one_letter_code
_entity_poly.pdbx_strand_id
1 'polypeptide(L)'
;MKKTIKAIFAALACAIFLAGCGEDETAKAPAKIEGYKTGEEIALKSVFGKDLTLKRVEGGFVIKGDEDKILMFDIFGTFCPPCQKEAPDLTKFQIDNLNDFTIVGLTHFENVTNEYVVENFAQKYNAFYFISNDIKTNDRLSAQILEDIKYERLESVPIKMVLKGGVYQELTDVDSGKFGVKYYLGGIHLDAMTKDYERIKNAR
;
A
#
# COMPACT_ATOMS: atom_id res chain seq x y z
N MET A 1 -11.81 81.25 -35.35
CA MET A 1 -13.25 81.52 -35.20
C MET A 1 -13.93 80.26 -34.64
N LYS A 2 -14.30 80.31 -33.35
CA LYS A 2 -15.61 80.05 -32.77
C LYS A 2 -16.23 78.69 -33.21
N LYS A 3 -16.60 77.80 -32.34
CA LYS A 3 -17.53 77.92 -31.22
C LYS A 3 -17.41 76.70 -30.30
N THR A 4 -17.48 76.93 -29.04
CA THR A 4 -17.78 76.01 -27.88
C THR A 4 -19.14 75.39 -28.03
N ILE A 5 -19.21 74.03 -27.75
CA ILE A 5 -20.44 73.36 -27.35
C ILE A 5 -20.15 72.51 -26.15
N LYS A 6 -20.77 72.91 -25.04
CA LYS A 6 -20.86 72.13 -23.79
C LYS A 6 -21.80 70.98 -24.00
N ALA A 7 -21.41 69.73 -23.67
CA ALA A 7 -22.30 68.61 -23.52
C ALA A 7 -22.19 68.06 -22.13
N ILE A 8 -23.30 68.05 -21.45
CA ILE A 8 -23.57 67.55 -20.12
C ILE A 8 -23.56 66.03 -20.18
N PHE A 9 -22.66 65.37 -19.41
CA PHE A 9 -22.72 63.93 -19.18
C PHE A 9 -23.47 63.66 -17.88
N ALA A 10 -24.66 63.08 -18.00
CA ALA A 10 -25.39 62.48 -16.90
C ALA A 10 -24.67 61.18 -16.48
N ALA A 11 -24.30 61.11 -15.23
CA ALA A 11 -23.74 59.93 -14.62
C ALA A 11 -24.88 58.92 -14.37
N LEU A 12 -24.86 57.78 -15.09
CA LEU A 12 -25.73 56.63 -14.76
C LEU A 12 -24.83 55.59 -14.02
N ALA A 13 -25.03 55.54 -12.71
CA ALA A 13 -24.39 54.55 -11.88
C ALA A 13 -25.08 53.20 -12.05
N CYS A 14 -24.49 52.27 -12.82
CA CYS A 14 -24.83 50.86 -12.79
C CYS A 14 -24.06 50.15 -11.68
N ALA A 15 -24.71 49.98 -10.56
CA ALA A 15 -24.23 49.04 -9.51
C ALA A 15 -24.44 47.62 -9.98
N ILE A 16 -23.43 46.99 -10.51
CA ILE A 16 -23.41 45.54 -10.77
C ILE A 16 -23.04 44.84 -9.45
N PHE A 17 -24.03 44.26 -8.80
CA PHE A 17 -23.82 43.32 -7.70
C PHE A 17 -23.23 42.04 -8.30
N LEU A 18 -21.91 41.88 -8.22
CA LEU A 18 -21.25 40.59 -8.38
C LEU A 18 -21.33 39.85 -7.03
N ALA A 19 -22.45 39.19 -6.79
CA ALA A 19 -22.52 38.12 -5.80
C ALA A 19 -21.83 36.89 -6.39
N GLY A 20 -20.50 36.89 -6.35
CA GLY A 20 -19.69 35.70 -6.58
C GLY A 20 -19.63 34.93 -5.25
N CYS A 21 -20.56 33.99 -5.02
CA CYS A 21 -20.34 32.91 -4.08
C CYS A 21 -19.25 32.01 -4.68
N GLY A 22 -18.01 32.33 -4.41
CA GLY A 22 -16.93 31.36 -4.46
C GLY A 22 -16.98 30.59 -3.15
N GLU A 23 -17.62 29.41 -3.15
CA GLU A 23 -17.34 28.41 -2.14
C GLU A 23 -15.90 27.96 -2.41
N ASP A 24 -14.98 28.47 -1.61
CA ASP A 24 -13.66 27.88 -1.44
C ASP A 24 -13.91 26.45 -0.89
N GLU A 25 -13.98 25.46 -1.77
CA GLU A 25 -13.71 24.09 -1.40
C GLU A 25 -12.23 24.03 -0.95
N THR A 26 -12.01 24.40 0.30
CA THR A 26 -10.78 24.04 0.99
C THR A 26 -10.72 22.52 0.93
N ALA A 27 -9.86 21.98 0.06
CA ALA A 27 -9.57 20.57 -0.03
C ALA A 27 -9.24 20.09 1.38
N LYS A 28 -10.22 19.42 2.01
CA LYS A 28 -10.09 18.87 3.34
C LYS A 28 -8.92 17.90 3.30
N ALA A 29 -7.85 18.19 4.01
CA ALA A 29 -6.73 17.27 4.12
C ALA A 29 -7.27 15.86 4.39
N PRO A 30 -6.78 14.81 3.70
CA PRO A 30 -7.28 13.47 3.88
C PRO A 30 -7.24 13.13 5.38
N ALA A 31 -8.35 12.62 5.91
CA ALA A 31 -8.46 12.28 7.31
C ALA A 31 -7.34 11.29 7.65
N LYS A 32 -6.56 11.58 8.68
CA LYS A 32 -5.49 10.68 9.13
C LYS A 32 -6.13 9.32 9.45
N ILE A 33 -5.68 8.27 8.78
CA ILE A 33 -6.13 6.90 9.04
C ILE A 33 -5.66 6.53 10.45
N GLU A 34 -6.59 6.13 11.33
CA GLU A 34 -6.25 5.71 12.70
C GLU A 34 -5.47 4.38 12.63
N GLY A 35 -4.29 4.34 13.24
CA GLY A 35 -3.44 3.16 13.31
C GLY A 35 -4.04 2.04 14.16
N TYR A 36 -3.39 0.87 14.16
CA TYR A 36 -3.76 -0.27 15.00
C TYR A 36 -3.10 -0.19 16.37
N LYS A 37 -3.85 -0.54 17.40
CA LYS A 37 -3.35 -0.61 18.80
C LYS A 37 -2.70 -1.96 19.05
N THR A 38 -1.65 -1.99 19.85
CA THR A 38 -1.04 -3.26 20.30
C THR A 38 -2.09 -4.18 20.93
N GLY A 39 -2.13 -5.43 20.49
CA GLY A 39 -3.14 -6.42 20.87
C GLY A 39 -4.37 -6.46 19.96
N GLU A 40 -4.57 -5.48 19.09
CA GLU A 40 -5.70 -5.48 18.14
C GLU A 40 -5.54 -6.61 17.11
N GLU A 41 -6.63 -7.34 16.88
CA GLU A 41 -6.70 -8.42 15.90
C GLU A 41 -7.37 -7.93 14.62
N ILE A 42 -6.80 -8.29 13.49
CA ILE A 42 -7.25 -7.89 12.18
C ILE A 42 -7.61 -9.16 11.39
N ALA A 43 -8.91 -9.38 11.20
CA ALA A 43 -9.38 -10.48 10.36
C ALA A 43 -9.24 -10.09 8.88
N LEU A 44 -8.56 -10.93 8.13
CA LEU A 44 -8.42 -10.82 6.69
C LEU A 44 -9.10 -12.00 6.01
N LYS A 45 -9.67 -11.75 4.84
CA LYS A 45 -10.17 -12.78 3.94
C LYS A 45 -9.50 -12.65 2.59
N SER A 46 -8.93 -13.75 2.10
CA SER A 46 -8.33 -13.74 0.78
C SER A 46 -9.38 -13.77 -0.33
N VAL A 47 -9.01 -13.33 -1.52
CA VAL A 47 -9.84 -13.44 -2.73
C VAL A 47 -10.23 -14.90 -3.06
N PHE A 48 -9.54 -15.88 -2.48
CA PHE A 48 -9.85 -17.31 -2.58
C PHE A 48 -10.71 -17.84 -1.41
N GLY A 49 -11.20 -16.93 -0.54
CA GLY A 49 -12.06 -17.30 0.60
C GLY A 49 -11.33 -17.84 1.82
N LYS A 50 -9.98 -17.84 1.84
CA LYS A 50 -9.19 -18.28 3.00
C LYS A 50 -9.15 -17.18 4.05
N ASP A 51 -9.39 -17.52 5.30
CA ASP A 51 -9.28 -16.58 6.43
C ASP A 51 -7.85 -16.60 7.01
N LEU A 52 -7.40 -15.42 7.48
CA LEU A 52 -6.16 -15.20 8.21
C LEU A 52 -6.39 -14.08 9.22
N THR A 53 -5.88 -14.23 10.42
CA THR A 53 -5.93 -13.17 11.43
C THR A 53 -4.53 -12.68 11.72
N LEU A 54 -4.32 -11.38 11.55
CA LEU A 54 -3.13 -10.69 12.04
C LEU A 54 -3.38 -10.20 13.45
N LYS A 55 -2.32 -10.11 14.25
CA LYS A 55 -2.32 -9.44 15.55
C LYS A 55 -1.28 -8.35 15.55
N ARG A 56 -1.69 -7.14 15.91
CA ARG A 56 -0.77 -6.03 16.14
C ARG A 56 0.04 -6.31 17.40
N VAL A 57 1.36 -6.26 17.29
CA VAL A 57 2.30 -6.34 18.41
C VAL A 57 3.13 -5.06 18.49
N GLU A 58 3.98 -4.94 19.50
CA GLU A 58 4.89 -3.81 19.58
C GLU A 58 5.84 -3.81 18.38
N GLY A 59 5.76 -2.74 17.58
CA GLY A 59 6.62 -2.53 16.40
C GLY A 59 6.11 -3.11 15.07
N GLY A 60 5.16 -4.08 15.06
CA GLY A 60 4.70 -4.69 13.80
C GLY A 60 3.51 -5.62 13.96
N PHE A 61 3.47 -6.69 13.18
CA PHE A 61 2.39 -7.65 13.10
C PHE A 61 2.90 -9.09 13.13
N VAL A 62 2.09 -9.99 13.68
CA VAL A 62 2.29 -11.43 13.59
C VAL A 62 1.01 -12.11 13.07
N ILE A 63 1.14 -13.33 12.55
CA ILE A 63 -0.01 -14.17 12.22
C ILE A 63 -0.47 -14.83 13.50
N LYS A 64 -1.73 -14.62 13.89
CA LYS A 64 -2.30 -15.25 15.10
C LYS A 64 -2.33 -16.76 14.97
N GLY A 65 -1.69 -17.45 15.91
CA GLY A 65 -1.54 -18.92 15.92
C GLY A 65 -0.35 -19.45 15.12
N ASP A 66 0.41 -18.56 14.46
CA ASP A 66 1.63 -18.88 13.71
C ASP A 66 2.67 -17.73 13.88
N GLU A 67 2.83 -17.25 15.14
CA GLU A 67 3.59 -16.05 15.49
C GLU A 67 5.08 -16.13 15.12
N ASP A 68 5.62 -17.34 15.01
CA ASP A 68 7.02 -17.60 14.66
C ASP A 68 7.29 -17.56 13.16
N LYS A 69 6.24 -17.58 12.31
CA LYS A 69 6.40 -17.50 10.86
C LYS A 69 6.97 -16.15 10.44
N ILE A 70 7.81 -16.19 9.43
CA ILE A 70 8.23 -15.00 8.71
C ILE A 70 7.06 -14.53 7.87
N LEU A 71 6.60 -13.31 8.11
CA LEU A 71 5.51 -12.66 7.41
C LEU A 71 6.05 -11.66 6.40
N MET A 72 5.66 -11.77 5.15
CA MET A 72 5.91 -10.73 4.15
C MET A 72 4.60 -10.05 3.77
N PHE A 73 4.55 -8.74 3.94
CA PHE A 73 3.52 -7.92 3.29
C PHE A 73 3.99 -7.54 1.88
N ASP A 74 3.09 -7.67 0.92
CA ASP A 74 3.28 -7.22 -0.46
C ASP A 74 2.16 -6.22 -0.79
N ILE A 75 2.46 -4.92 -0.79
CA ILE A 75 1.53 -3.88 -1.21
C ILE A 75 1.67 -3.73 -2.71
N PHE A 76 0.63 -4.08 -3.45
CA PHE A 76 0.69 -4.21 -4.90
C PHE A 76 -0.60 -3.75 -5.58
N GLY A 77 -0.60 -3.68 -6.92
CA GLY A 77 -1.79 -3.45 -7.74
C GLY A 77 -1.90 -4.49 -8.87
N THR A 78 -3.11 -4.91 -9.19
CA THR A 78 -3.34 -5.88 -10.28
C THR A 78 -2.91 -5.33 -11.65
N PHE A 79 -2.92 -4.01 -11.80
CA PHE A 79 -2.52 -3.26 -12.98
C PHE A 79 -0.99 -3.04 -13.11
N CYS A 80 -0.22 -3.36 -12.09
CA CYS A 80 1.20 -3.04 -11.96
C CYS A 80 2.09 -4.05 -12.71
N PRO A 81 2.81 -3.69 -13.78
CA PRO A 81 3.59 -4.65 -14.54
C PRO A 81 4.70 -5.37 -13.76
N PRO A 82 5.48 -4.70 -12.88
CA PRO A 82 6.44 -5.42 -12.02
C PRO A 82 5.77 -6.45 -11.12
N CYS A 83 4.59 -6.12 -10.53
CA CYS A 83 3.82 -7.03 -9.68
C CYS A 83 3.37 -8.27 -10.44
N GLN A 84 2.90 -8.08 -11.68
CA GLN A 84 2.49 -9.18 -12.56
C GLN A 84 3.66 -10.10 -12.92
N LYS A 85 4.84 -9.52 -13.15
CA LYS A 85 6.04 -10.26 -13.54
C LYS A 85 6.59 -11.13 -12.40
N GLU A 86 6.57 -10.65 -11.16
CA GLU A 86 7.14 -11.35 -10.00
C GLU A 86 6.17 -12.35 -9.35
N ALA A 87 4.86 -12.24 -9.61
CA ALA A 87 3.82 -13.04 -8.95
C ALA A 87 4.07 -14.56 -8.99
N PRO A 88 4.48 -15.19 -10.12
CA PRO A 88 4.77 -16.62 -10.16
C PRO A 88 5.96 -16.99 -9.28
N ASP A 89 6.97 -16.15 -9.19
CA ASP A 89 8.16 -16.36 -8.37
C ASP A 89 7.81 -16.26 -6.86
N LEU A 90 6.99 -15.29 -6.48
CA LEU A 90 6.48 -15.16 -5.12
C LEU A 90 5.63 -16.36 -4.72
N THR A 91 4.77 -16.84 -5.61
CA THR A 91 3.98 -18.05 -5.38
C THR A 91 4.87 -19.28 -5.17
N LYS A 92 5.86 -19.46 -6.04
CA LYS A 92 6.81 -20.57 -5.91
C LYS A 92 7.56 -20.48 -4.59
N PHE A 93 8.08 -19.30 -4.24
CA PHE A 93 8.81 -19.08 -3.00
C PHE A 93 7.95 -19.38 -1.76
N GLN A 94 6.69 -18.95 -1.76
CA GLN A 94 5.72 -19.28 -0.72
C GLN A 94 5.52 -20.79 -0.59
N ILE A 95 5.35 -21.52 -1.71
CA ILE A 95 5.15 -22.97 -1.72
C ILE A 95 6.38 -23.70 -1.18
N ASP A 96 7.57 -23.31 -1.63
CA ASP A 96 8.84 -23.93 -1.21
C ASP A 96 9.12 -23.72 0.30
N ASN A 97 8.51 -22.68 0.93
CA ASN A 97 8.76 -22.29 2.30
C ASN A 97 7.49 -22.24 3.19
N LEU A 98 6.47 -23.02 2.88
CA LEU A 98 5.14 -23.00 3.52
C LEU A 98 5.15 -23.12 5.04
N ASN A 99 6.12 -23.85 5.60
CA ASN A 99 6.18 -24.08 7.05
C ASN A 99 6.61 -22.83 7.82
N ASP A 100 7.48 -22.03 7.24
CA ASP A 100 8.19 -20.93 7.94
C ASP A 100 7.86 -19.56 7.40
N PHE A 101 7.16 -19.47 6.26
CA PHE A 101 6.98 -18.21 5.53
C PHE A 101 5.56 -18.04 4.99
N THR A 102 5.05 -16.80 5.08
CA THR A 102 3.72 -16.45 4.56
C THR A 102 3.77 -15.09 3.89
N ILE A 103 3.23 -15.00 2.67
CA ILE A 103 3.00 -13.74 1.96
C ILE A 103 1.55 -13.32 2.18
N VAL A 104 1.36 -12.06 2.55
CA VAL A 104 0.06 -11.39 2.60
C VAL A 104 0.09 -10.23 1.61
N GLY A 105 -0.49 -10.44 0.43
CA GLY A 105 -0.68 -9.42 -0.57
C GLY A 105 -1.85 -8.51 -0.21
N LEU A 106 -1.64 -7.20 -0.33
CA LEU A 106 -2.62 -6.15 -0.09
C LEU A 106 -2.82 -5.37 -1.39
N THR A 107 -3.99 -5.51 -2.04
CA THR A 107 -4.31 -4.67 -3.21
C THR A 107 -4.37 -3.21 -2.79
N HIS A 108 -3.79 -2.32 -3.59
CA HIS A 108 -3.71 -0.89 -3.31
C HIS A 108 -3.85 -0.06 -4.58
N PHE A 109 -4.32 1.19 -4.48
CA PHE A 109 -4.58 2.11 -5.60
C PHE A 109 -5.65 1.63 -6.59
N GLU A 110 -6.48 0.68 -6.22
CA GLU A 110 -7.54 0.16 -7.09
C GLU A 110 -8.79 -0.21 -6.29
N ASN A 111 -9.95 -0.18 -6.96
CA ASN A 111 -11.22 -0.59 -6.39
C ASN A 111 -11.87 -1.58 -7.36
N VAL A 112 -11.52 -2.85 -7.21
CA VAL A 112 -11.96 -3.95 -8.08
C VAL A 112 -12.60 -5.06 -7.25
N THR A 113 -13.35 -5.96 -7.89
CA THR A 113 -13.98 -7.09 -7.18
C THR A 113 -12.98 -8.22 -6.95
N ASN A 114 -13.31 -9.13 -6.03
CA ASN A 114 -12.49 -10.32 -5.79
C ASN A 114 -12.37 -11.20 -7.04
N GLU A 115 -13.48 -11.34 -7.78
CA GLU A 115 -13.52 -12.09 -9.03
C GLU A 115 -12.56 -11.47 -10.06
N TYR A 116 -12.52 -10.13 -10.15
CA TYR A 116 -11.58 -9.44 -11.04
C TYR A 116 -10.14 -9.75 -10.66
N VAL A 117 -9.79 -9.69 -9.36
CA VAL A 117 -8.43 -10.01 -8.88
C VAL A 117 -8.08 -11.46 -9.21
N VAL A 118 -9.01 -12.40 -8.99
CA VAL A 118 -8.79 -13.82 -9.30
C VAL A 118 -8.54 -14.04 -10.78
N GLU A 119 -9.40 -13.51 -11.65
CA GLU A 119 -9.34 -13.75 -13.09
C GLU A 119 -8.20 -13.00 -13.78
N ASN A 120 -8.01 -11.72 -13.43
CA ASN A 120 -7.11 -10.82 -14.15
C ASN A 120 -5.71 -10.70 -13.54
N PHE A 121 -5.51 -11.19 -12.30
CA PHE A 121 -4.20 -11.21 -11.67
C PHE A 121 -3.80 -12.62 -11.22
N ALA A 122 -4.53 -13.23 -10.30
CA ALA A 122 -4.09 -14.47 -9.68
C ALA A 122 -3.95 -15.62 -10.68
N GLN A 123 -4.98 -15.90 -11.47
CA GLN A 123 -4.94 -16.96 -12.49
C GLN A 123 -4.01 -16.61 -13.66
N LYS A 124 -4.07 -15.34 -14.10
CA LYS A 124 -3.30 -14.89 -15.26
C LYS A 124 -1.80 -14.88 -15.03
N TYR A 125 -1.36 -14.56 -13.82
CA TYR A 125 0.05 -14.41 -13.45
C TYR A 125 0.51 -15.40 -12.39
N ASN A 126 -0.27 -16.46 -12.11
CA ASN A 126 0.04 -17.49 -11.12
C ASN A 126 0.33 -16.94 -9.70
N ALA A 127 -0.46 -15.95 -9.25
CA ALA A 127 -0.36 -15.34 -7.94
C ALA A 127 -1.24 -16.10 -6.93
N PHE A 128 -0.77 -17.24 -6.41
CA PHE A 128 -1.55 -18.13 -5.52
C PHE A 128 -1.12 -18.07 -4.06
N TYR A 129 -0.62 -16.93 -3.59
CA TYR A 129 -0.43 -16.62 -2.18
C TYR A 129 -1.69 -15.96 -1.58
N PHE A 130 -1.68 -15.60 -0.30
CA PHE A 130 -2.81 -14.94 0.33
C PHE A 130 -2.92 -13.50 -0.21
N ILE A 131 -4.03 -13.16 -0.86
CA ILE A 131 -4.31 -11.82 -1.41
C ILE A 131 -5.57 -11.28 -0.75
N SER A 132 -5.45 -10.21 0.03
CA SER A 132 -6.56 -9.41 0.55
C SER A 132 -6.95 -8.33 -0.45
N ASN A 133 -8.27 -8.14 -0.65
CA ASN A 133 -8.82 -7.08 -1.54
C ASN A 133 -9.88 -6.23 -0.80
N ASP A 134 -9.85 -6.20 0.52
CA ASP A 134 -10.66 -5.28 1.31
C ASP A 134 -9.97 -3.92 1.40
N ILE A 135 -10.40 -2.97 0.58
CA ILE A 135 -9.77 -1.65 0.42
C ILE A 135 -9.57 -0.95 1.77
N LYS A 136 -10.61 -0.93 2.60
CA LYS A 136 -10.56 -0.20 3.89
C LYS A 136 -9.53 -0.81 4.83
N THR A 137 -9.50 -2.13 4.93
CA THR A 137 -8.54 -2.85 5.76
C THR A 137 -7.13 -2.74 5.18
N ASN A 138 -7.00 -2.90 3.85
CA ASN A 138 -5.73 -2.81 3.16
C ASN A 138 -5.11 -1.41 3.28
N ASP A 139 -5.89 -0.34 3.10
CA ASP A 139 -5.41 1.04 3.25
C ASP A 139 -4.96 1.31 4.70
N ARG A 140 -5.72 0.84 5.69
CA ARG A 140 -5.36 1.00 7.10
C ARG A 140 -4.09 0.22 7.45
N LEU A 141 -3.95 -1.02 6.95
CA LEU A 141 -2.75 -1.84 7.13
C LEU A 141 -1.55 -1.20 6.44
N SER A 142 -1.68 -0.81 5.18
CA SER A 142 -0.61 -0.17 4.41
C SER A 142 -0.14 1.12 5.11
N ALA A 143 -1.05 1.97 5.55
CA ALA A 143 -0.71 3.20 6.27
C ALA A 143 0.08 2.91 7.55
N GLN A 144 -0.37 1.92 8.35
CA GLN A 144 0.34 1.54 9.57
C GLN A 144 1.71 0.94 9.30
N ILE A 145 1.83 0.06 8.30
CA ILE A 145 3.10 -0.56 7.91
C ILE A 145 4.11 0.50 7.47
N LEU A 146 3.68 1.45 6.65
CA LEU A 146 4.54 2.54 6.19
C LEU A 146 4.97 3.48 7.32
N GLU A 147 4.06 3.78 8.27
CA GLU A 147 4.38 4.55 9.48
C GLU A 147 5.43 3.82 10.35
N ASP A 148 5.27 2.50 10.55
CA ASP A 148 6.20 1.68 11.35
C ASP A 148 7.63 1.70 10.79
N ILE A 149 7.79 1.62 9.47
CA ILE A 149 9.10 1.65 8.80
C ILE A 149 9.58 3.07 8.49
N LYS A 150 8.81 4.10 8.86
CA LYS A 150 9.09 5.52 8.58
C LYS A 150 9.23 5.84 7.09
N TYR A 151 8.40 5.20 6.28
CA TYR A 151 8.29 5.49 4.85
C TYR A 151 7.24 6.57 4.65
N GLU A 152 7.68 7.78 4.27
CA GLU A 152 6.83 8.98 4.33
C GLU A 152 5.63 8.94 3.39
N ARG A 153 5.81 8.36 2.19
CA ARG A 153 4.75 8.37 1.19
C ARG A 153 4.89 7.21 0.20
N LEU A 154 3.82 6.43 0.06
CA LEU A 154 3.73 5.44 -0.99
C LEU A 154 3.36 6.10 -2.33
N GLU A 155 4.32 6.16 -3.24
CA GLU A 155 4.14 6.75 -4.58
C GLU A 155 4.03 5.70 -5.67
N SER A 156 4.50 4.48 -5.40
CA SER A 156 4.54 3.39 -6.37
C SER A 156 4.45 2.03 -5.70
N VAL A 157 4.00 1.04 -6.48
CA VAL A 157 3.95 -0.37 -6.11
C VAL A 157 4.78 -1.18 -7.13
N PRO A 158 5.29 -2.36 -6.75
CA PRO A 158 5.13 -3.03 -5.45
C PRO A 158 6.13 -2.54 -4.40
N ILE A 159 5.72 -2.64 -3.14
CA ILE A 159 6.62 -2.48 -2.00
C ILE A 159 6.39 -3.63 -1.01
N LYS A 160 7.47 -4.24 -0.52
CA LYS A 160 7.39 -5.43 0.34
C LYS A 160 8.17 -5.24 1.61
N MET A 161 7.60 -5.68 2.71
CA MET A 161 8.21 -5.66 4.04
C MET A 161 8.19 -7.06 4.64
N VAL A 162 9.27 -7.43 5.31
CA VAL A 162 9.42 -8.75 5.93
C VAL A 162 9.52 -8.59 7.44
N LEU A 163 8.75 -9.40 8.18
CA LEU A 163 8.72 -9.43 9.64
C LEU A 163 9.03 -10.82 10.16
N LYS A 164 9.70 -10.90 11.33
CA LYS A 164 9.84 -12.12 12.12
C LYS A 164 9.52 -11.79 13.58
N GLY A 165 8.57 -12.51 14.19
CA GLY A 165 8.13 -12.22 15.56
C GLY A 165 7.61 -10.78 15.74
N GLY A 166 7.01 -10.20 14.71
CA GLY A 166 6.48 -8.83 14.71
C GLY A 166 7.53 -7.72 14.50
N VAL A 167 8.79 -8.06 14.25
CA VAL A 167 9.86 -7.10 14.02
C VAL A 167 10.19 -6.99 12.53
N TYR A 168 10.13 -5.76 11.99
CA TYR A 168 10.54 -5.49 10.60
C TYR A 168 12.03 -5.75 10.42
N GLN A 169 12.34 -6.62 9.47
CA GLN A 169 13.70 -7.07 9.20
C GLN A 169 14.44 -6.08 8.29
N GLU A 170 15.76 -6.03 8.45
CA GLU A 170 16.61 -5.37 7.47
C GLU A 170 16.80 -6.27 6.25
N LEU A 171 16.73 -5.69 5.07
CA LEU A 171 16.72 -6.37 3.79
C LEU A 171 17.84 -5.81 2.90
N THR A 172 18.07 -6.49 1.79
CA THR A 172 19.02 -6.04 0.77
C THR A 172 18.27 -5.21 -0.28
N ASP A 173 18.67 -3.97 -0.46
CA ASP A 173 18.14 -3.09 -1.49
C ASP A 173 18.32 -3.69 -2.88
N VAL A 174 17.25 -3.79 -3.66
CA VAL A 174 17.22 -4.53 -4.93
C VAL A 174 18.01 -3.82 -6.04
N ASP A 175 18.16 -2.50 -5.96
CA ASP A 175 18.85 -1.71 -6.98
C ASP A 175 20.34 -1.61 -6.69
N SER A 176 20.72 -1.29 -5.46
CA SER A 176 22.09 -1.07 -5.07
C SER A 176 22.82 -2.31 -4.53
N GLY A 177 22.07 -3.34 -4.16
CA GLY A 177 22.60 -4.52 -3.48
C GLY A 177 23.07 -4.25 -2.05
N LYS A 178 22.80 -3.08 -1.48
CA LYS A 178 23.23 -2.72 -0.11
C LYS A 178 22.23 -3.26 0.90
N PHE A 179 22.76 -3.87 1.95
CA PHE A 179 22.00 -4.33 3.12
C PHE A 179 21.66 -3.15 4.06
N GLY A 180 20.48 -3.22 4.73
CA GLY A 180 20.08 -2.31 5.79
C GLY A 180 18.85 -1.46 5.47
N VAL A 181 18.09 -1.81 4.41
CA VAL A 181 16.77 -1.20 4.14
C VAL A 181 15.65 -1.99 4.81
N LYS A 182 14.49 -1.38 5.02
CA LYS A 182 13.33 -2.03 5.66
C LYS A 182 12.30 -2.58 4.67
N TYR A 183 12.57 -2.47 3.38
CA TYR A 183 11.63 -2.84 2.32
C TYR A 183 12.36 -3.19 1.03
N TYR A 184 11.68 -3.96 0.19
CA TYR A 184 12.00 -4.06 -1.23
C TYR A 184 11.07 -3.12 -1.99
N LEU A 185 11.60 -2.23 -2.82
CA LEU A 185 10.85 -1.35 -3.69
C LEU A 185 10.99 -1.82 -5.14
N GLY A 186 9.87 -1.92 -5.86
CA GLY A 186 9.87 -2.47 -7.21
C GLY A 186 9.88 -4.00 -7.26
N GLY A 187 10.11 -4.55 -8.47
CA GLY A 187 10.18 -5.99 -8.67
C GLY A 187 11.39 -6.61 -7.97
N ILE A 188 11.18 -7.73 -7.30
CA ILE A 188 12.25 -8.42 -6.57
C ILE A 188 12.87 -9.55 -7.38
N HIS A 189 14.19 -9.75 -7.22
CA HIS A 189 14.89 -10.92 -7.70
C HIS A 189 14.91 -12.00 -6.62
N LEU A 190 14.50 -13.23 -6.97
CA LEU A 190 14.44 -14.36 -6.04
C LEU A 190 15.74 -14.60 -5.27
N ASP A 191 16.90 -14.41 -5.92
CA ASP A 191 18.21 -14.61 -5.27
C ASP A 191 18.44 -13.68 -4.09
N ALA A 192 18.02 -12.40 -4.19
CA ALA A 192 18.13 -11.44 -3.10
C ALA A 192 17.17 -11.81 -1.96
N MET A 193 15.92 -12.13 -2.33
CA MET A 193 14.91 -12.56 -1.37
C MET A 193 15.31 -13.85 -0.63
N THR A 194 15.87 -14.84 -1.35
CA THR A 194 16.33 -16.10 -0.76
C THR A 194 17.44 -15.86 0.24
N LYS A 195 18.44 -15.02 -0.07
CA LYS A 195 19.52 -14.68 0.85
C LYS A 195 19.03 -14.02 2.13
N ASP A 196 18.14 -13.05 1.99
CA ASP A 196 17.55 -12.37 3.15
C ASP A 196 16.68 -13.32 3.98
N TYR A 197 15.86 -14.15 3.33
CA TYR A 197 15.04 -15.17 4.02
C TYR A 197 15.91 -16.13 4.83
N GLU A 198 16.98 -16.72 4.25
CA GLU A 198 17.86 -17.64 4.96
C GLU A 198 18.56 -16.96 6.15
N ARG A 199 18.97 -15.72 6.00
CA ARG A 199 19.55 -14.92 7.09
C ARG A 199 18.53 -14.69 8.21
N ILE A 200 17.29 -14.29 7.85
CA ILE A 200 16.20 -14.01 8.81
C ILE A 200 15.78 -15.31 9.52
N LYS A 201 15.62 -16.40 8.78
CA LYS A 201 15.25 -17.71 9.32
C LYS A 201 16.24 -18.20 10.36
N ASN A 202 17.53 -18.04 10.10
CA ASN A 202 18.61 -18.53 10.96
C ASN A 202 19.02 -17.53 12.06
N ALA A 203 18.51 -16.29 12.06
CA ALA A 203 18.71 -15.33 13.14
C ALA A 203 17.99 -15.82 14.42
N ARG A 204 18.75 -15.86 15.52
CA ARG A 204 18.25 -16.25 16.87
C ARG A 204 17.57 -15.06 17.55
#